data_c1c33e977b0b4ffbd7037cf0ea352ea7
#
_entry.id   c1c33e977b0b4ffbd7037cf0ea352ea7
#
_cell.length_a   1.000
_cell.length_b   1.000
_cell.length_c   1.000
_cell.angle_alpha   90.00
_cell.angle_beta   90.00
_cell.angle_gamma   90.00
#
_symmetry.space_group_name_H-M   'P 1'
#
loop_
_entity.id
_entity.type
_entity.pdbx_description
1 polymer ?
#
loop_
_entity_poly.entity_id
_entity_poly.type
_entity_poly.pdbx_seq_one_letter_code
_entity_poly.pdbx_strand_id
1 'polypeptide(L)'
;MVVKISLSQNQLSNELKEQAKSQGFDPVGIAQFPGSNRIQLRTAALQRWLKAGHHADMGWMEAPKRQHANELLEGMTSLLAVGLNYFVNTQRSPGSLLVARYAWGRDYHRVVEQRLRRVGRWLEQQRPDCH
;
A
#
# COMPACT_ATOMS: atom_id res chain seq x y z
N MET A 1 18.02 -25.98 20.00
CA MET A 1 18.76 -25.33 18.91
C MET A 1 17.77 -24.99 17.79
N VAL A 2 17.34 -23.74 17.68
CA VAL A 2 16.40 -23.33 16.61
C VAL A 2 17.25 -23.00 15.39
N VAL A 3 17.24 -23.86 14.38
CA VAL A 3 17.91 -23.57 13.11
C VAL A 3 17.02 -22.56 12.37
N LYS A 4 17.45 -21.30 12.30
CA LYS A 4 16.83 -20.28 11.47
C LYS A 4 17.15 -20.59 10.00
N ILE A 5 16.23 -21.21 9.28
CA ILE A 5 16.35 -21.43 7.84
C ILE A 5 16.11 -20.06 7.18
N SER A 6 17.13 -19.50 6.57
CA SER A 6 17.00 -18.27 5.77
C SER A 6 16.19 -18.58 4.52
N LEU A 7 15.04 -17.94 4.38
CA LEU A 7 14.18 -18.03 3.19
C LEU A 7 14.90 -17.43 1.97
N SER A 8 14.77 -18.06 0.80
CA SER A 8 15.18 -17.42 -0.46
C SER A 8 14.29 -16.19 -0.74
N GLN A 9 14.78 -15.24 -1.57
CA GLN A 9 14.01 -14.04 -1.92
C GLN A 9 12.62 -14.37 -2.47
N ASN A 10 12.50 -15.41 -3.29
CA ASN A 10 11.21 -15.82 -3.86
C ASN A 10 10.28 -16.42 -2.81
N GLN A 11 10.83 -17.21 -1.89
CA GLN A 11 10.06 -17.78 -0.77
C GLN A 11 9.56 -16.66 0.14
N LEU A 12 10.44 -15.74 0.55
CA LEU A 12 10.07 -14.58 1.37
C LEU A 12 8.98 -13.72 0.72
N SER A 13 9.09 -13.46 -0.59
CA SER A 13 8.09 -12.70 -1.33
C SER A 13 6.73 -13.38 -1.34
N ASN A 14 6.68 -14.69 -1.50
CA ASN A 14 5.44 -15.45 -1.47
C ASN A 14 4.83 -15.50 -0.08
N GLU A 15 5.64 -15.77 0.95
CA GLU A 15 5.17 -15.80 2.33
C GLU A 15 4.69 -14.43 2.81
N LEU A 16 5.37 -13.34 2.40
CA LEU A 16 4.93 -11.98 2.70
C LEU A 16 3.56 -11.67 2.09
N LYS A 17 3.31 -12.12 0.85
CA LYS A 17 1.98 -11.97 0.23
C LYS A 17 0.92 -12.75 0.99
N GLU A 18 1.20 -14.00 1.36
CA GLU A 18 0.26 -14.81 2.13
C GLU A 18 0.02 -14.23 3.52
N GLN A 19 1.05 -13.68 4.16
CA GLN A 19 0.92 -12.99 5.43
C GLN A 19 0.05 -11.73 5.31
N ALA A 20 0.20 -10.96 4.24
CA ALA A 20 -0.68 -9.81 3.97
C ALA A 20 -2.13 -10.26 3.72
N LYS A 21 -2.35 -11.32 2.94
CA LYS A 21 -3.69 -11.90 2.73
C LYS A 21 -4.32 -12.39 4.03
N SER A 22 -3.55 -13.02 4.92
CA SER A 22 -4.04 -13.47 6.23
C SER A 22 -4.52 -12.31 7.12
N GLN A 23 -4.02 -11.09 6.88
CA GLN A 23 -4.52 -9.87 7.51
C GLN A 23 -5.75 -9.30 6.79
N GLY A 24 -6.28 -9.98 5.78
CA GLY A 24 -7.48 -9.59 5.03
C GLY A 24 -7.22 -8.57 3.93
N PHE A 25 -6.00 -8.48 3.42
CA PHE A 25 -5.70 -7.70 2.22
C PHE A 25 -5.93 -8.51 0.96
N ASP A 26 -6.59 -7.90 -0.03
CA ASP A 26 -6.77 -8.42 -1.38
C ASP A 26 -7.14 -7.26 -2.32
N PRO A 27 -6.42 -7.04 -3.44
CA PRO A 27 -5.24 -7.78 -3.89
C PRO A 27 -3.94 -7.43 -3.13
N VAL A 28 -2.93 -8.29 -3.27
CA VAL A 28 -1.58 -8.07 -2.74
C VAL A 28 -0.55 -8.24 -3.85
N GLY A 29 0.37 -7.29 -3.98
CA GLY A 29 1.44 -7.31 -4.96
C GLY A 29 2.76 -6.78 -4.40
N ILE A 30 3.88 -7.25 -4.96
CA ILE A 30 5.21 -6.70 -4.68
C ILE A 30 5.76 -6.16 -5.99
N ALA A 31 6.25 -4.93 -5.96
CA ALA A 31 6.91 -4.28 -7.07
C ALA A 31 8.36 -3.97 -6.71
N GLN A 32 9.27 -4.15 -7.67
CA GLN A 32 10.65 -3.74 -7.55
C GLN A 32 10.76 -2.22 -7.67
N PHE A 33 11.65 -1.60 -6.91
CA PHE A 33 11.87 -0.15 -6.92
C PHE A 33 13.39 0.17 -6.94
N PRO A 34 13.86 1.23 -7.65
CA PRO A 34 13.12 2.03 -8.61
C PRO A 34 12.66 1.16 -9.77
N GLY A 35 11.38 1.28 -10.12
CA GLY A 35 10.74 0.33 -11.01
C GLY A 35 11.11 0.51 -12.48
N SER A 36 10.44 -0.31 -13.26
CA SER A 36 10.49 -0.32 -14.72
C SER A 36 10.11 1.05 -15.33
N ASN A 37 10.36 1.21 -16.64
CA ASN A 37 9.89 2.34 -17.47
C ASN A 37 8.42 2.73 -17.19
N ARG A 38 7.62 1.81 -16.71
CA ARG A 38 6.21 2.02 -16.39
C ARG A 38 6.01 3.01 -15.22
N ILE A 39 6.88 3.00 -14.20
CA ILE A 39 6.84 3.99 -13.10
C ILE A 39 7.21 5.37 -13.62
N GLN A 40 8.24 5.47 -14.45
CA GLN A 40 8.63 6.75 -15.06
C GLN A 40 7.50 7.36 -15.91
N LEU A 41 6.82 6.53 -16.72
CA LEU A 41 5.66 6.97 -17.51
C LEU A 41 4.52 7.48 -16.61
N ARG A 42 4.27 6.82 -15.46
CA ARG A 42 3.23 7.22 -14.51
C ARG A 42 3.60 8.51 -13.79
N THR A 43 4.86 8.69 -13.41
CA THR A 43 5.35 9.94 -12.81
C THR A 43 5.20 11.11 -13.79
N ALA A 44 5.61 10.94 -15.04
CA ALA A 44 5.44 11.96 -16.07
C ALA A 44 3.94 12.28 -16.33
N ALA A 45 3.08 11.27 -16.28
CA ALA A 45 1.63 11.49 -16.40
C ALA A 45 1.07 12.29 -15.21
N LEU A 46 1.50 11.97 -13.98
CA LEU A 46 1.13 12.72 -12.78
C LEU A 46 1.55 14.19 -12.88
N GLN A 47 2.78 14.47 -13.29
CA GLN A 47 3.28 15.84 -13.45
C GLN A 47 2.45 16.63 -14.46
N ARG A 48 2.11 16.03 -15.62
CA ARG A 48 1.23 16.69 -16.61
C ARG A 48 -0.16 16.96 -16.04
N TRP A 49 -0.71 16.04 -15.27
CA TRP A 49 -2.02 16.14 -14.65
C TRP A 49 -2.06 17.26 -13.60
N LEU A 50 -1.01 17.35 -12.76
CA LEU A 50 -0.84 18.42 -11.77
C LEU A 50 -0.71 19.79 -12.47
N LYS A 51 0.16 19.89 -13.49
CA LYS A 51 0.38 21.12 -14.27
C LYS A 51 -0.91 21.62 -14.95
N ALA A 52 -1.80 20.71 -15.32
CA ALA A 52 -3.11 21.04 -15.89
C ALA A 52 -4.15 21.45 -14.84
N GLY A 53 -3.81 21.47 -13.55
CA GLY A 53 -4.72 21.83 -12.45
C GLY A 53 -5.84 20.82 -12.19
N HIS A 54 -5.72 19.59 -12.69
CA HIS A 54 -6.76 18.59 -12.55
C HIS A 54 -6.93 18.06 -11.11
N HIS A 55 -5.97 18.37 -10.23
CA HIS A 55 -6.03 18.02 -8.80
C HIS A 55 -6.93 18.96 -7.98
N ALA A 56 -7.45 20.04 -8.60
CA ALA A 56 -8.32 21.03 -7.95
C ALA A 56 -7.70 21.54 -6.64
N ASP A 57 -8.41 21.43 -5.51
CA ASP A 57 -7.97 21.83 -4.17
C ASP A 57 -7.14 20.77 -3.42
N MET A 58 -6.83 19.63 -4.07
CA MET A 58 -6.00 18.58 -3.47
C MET A 58 -4.50 18.94 -3.48
N GLY A 59 -4.13 20.07 -2.88
CA GLY A 59 -2.75 20.58 -2.85
C GLY A 59 -1.72 19.58 -2.28
N TRP A 60 -2.14 18.63 -1.45
CA TRP A 60 -1.29 17.55 -0.96
C TRP A 60 -0.73 16.63 -2.08
N MET A 61 -1.35 16.62 -3.27
CA MET A 61 -0.84 15.90 -4.43
C MET A 61 0.45 16.48 -5.00
N GLU A 62 0.72 17.76 -4.73
CA GLU A 62 1.93 18.47 -5.18
C GLU A 62 3.16 18.17 -4.31
N ALA A 63 2.97 17.50 -3.16
CA ALA A 63 4.06 17.18 -2.25
C ALA A 63 5.19 16.41 -2.97
N PRO A 64 6.48 16.81 -2.81
CA PRO A 64 7.61 16.17 -3.50
C PRO A 64 7.67 14.66 -3.34
N LYS A 65 7.41 14.16 -2.13
CA LYS A 65 7.38 12.72 -1.83
C LYS A 65 6.35 11.94 -2.66
N ARG A 66 5.33 12.59 -3.21
CA ARG A 66 4.35 11.94 -4.09
C ARG A 66 4.82 11.90 -5.54
N GLN A 67 5.66 12.84 -5.92
CA GLN A 67 6.22 12.91 -7.27
C GLN A 67 7.50 12.08 -7.40
N HIS A 68 8.24 11.92 -6.29
CA HIS A 68 9.52 11.23 -6.21
C HIS A 68 9.46 10.13 -5.16
N ALA A 69 8.99 8.96 -5.55
CA ALA A 69 8.81 7.85 -4.63
C ALA A 69 10.13 7.35 -3.99
N ASN A 70 11.28 7.59 -4.64
CA ASN A 70 12.61 7.34 -4.07
C ASN A 70 12.95 8.20 -2.84
N GLU A 71 12.21 9.29 -2.62
CA GLU A 71 12.35 10.14 -1.43
C GLU A 71 11.50 9.66 -0.24
N LEU A 72 10.66 8.64 -0.44
CA LEU A 72 9.82 8.09 0.63
C LEU A 72 10.63 7.37 1.70
N LEU A 73 11.60 6.57 1.27
CA LEU A 73 12.48 5.79 2.14
C LEU A 73 13.83 5.58 1.43
N GLU A 74 14.91 6.03 2.07
CA GLU A 74 16.25 5.82 1.56
C GLU A 74 16.58 4.33 1.46
N GLY A 75 17.22 3.91 0.34
CA GLY A 75 17.58 2.52 0.10
C GLY A 75 16.42 1.59 -0.25
N MET A 76 15.21 2.12 -0.46
CA MET A 76 14.06 1.30 -0.84
C MET A 76 14.29 0.58 -2.17
N THR A 77 14.20 -0.77 -2.15
CA THR A 77 14.36 -1.63 -3.33
C THR A 77 13.07 -2.34 -3.74
N SER A 78 12.08 -2.37 -2.86
CA SER A 78 10.81 -3.05 -3.10
C SER A 78 9.66 -2.34 -2.42
N LEU A 79 8.47 -2.49 -2.98
CA LEU A 79 7.22 -1.93 -2.47
C LEU A 79 6.18 -3.05 -2.36
N LEU A 80 5.61 -3.23 -1.17
CA LEU A 80 4.41 -4.05 -0.98
C LEU A 80 3.17 -3.18 -1.20
N ALA A 81 2.37 -3.51 -2.22
CA ALA A 81 1.09 -2.88 -2.50
C ALA A 81 -0.05 -3.79 -2.02
N VAL A 82 -0.97 -3.23 -1.26
CA VAL A 82 -2.12 -3.97 -0.71
C VAL A 82 -3.42 -3.25 -1.01
N GLY A 83 -4.47 -4.02 -1.25
CA GLY A 83 -5.85 -3.53 -1.33
C GLY A 83 -6.67 -4.00 -0.14
N LEU A 84 -7.66 -3.23 0.26
CA LEU A 84 -8.65 -3.62 1.25
C LEU A 84 -10.03 -3.40 0.67
N ASN A 85 -10.80 -4.49 0.55
CA ASN A 85 -12.18 -4.39 0.10
C ASN A 85 -13.04 -3.76 1.19
N TYR A 86 -13.73 -2.68 0.87
CA TYR A 86 -14.68 -1.98 1.74
C TYR A 86 -16.15 -2.22 1.35
N PHE A 87 -16.40 -3.13 0.42
CA PHE A 87 -17.76 -3.45 0.03
C PHE A 87 -18.51 -4.14 1.17
N VAL A 88 -19.71 -3.63 1.48
CA VAL A 88 -20.67 -4.26 2.38
C VAL A 88 -21.99 -4.42 1.65
N ASN A 89 -22.57 -5.62 1.72
CA ASN A 89 -23.87 -5.91 1.09
C ASN A 89 -25.03 -5.49 2.00
N THR A 90 -24.98 -4.25 2.47
CA THR A 90 -26.06 -3.67 3.27
C THR A 90 -26.76 -2.58 2.45
N GLN A 91 -28.06 -2.67 2.38
CA GLN A 91 -28.86 -1.63 1.75
C GLN A 91 -29.02 -0.45 2.71
N ARG A 92 -29.03 0.73 2.15
CA ARG A 92 -29.26 1.97 2.87
C ARG A 92 -30.74 2.12 3.20
N SER A 93 -31.04 2.62 4.39
CA SER A 93 -32.42 2.99 4.73
C SER A 93 -32.91 4.15 3.83
N PRO A 94 -34.12 4.11 3.35
CA PRO A 94 -34.71 5.23 2.62
C PRO A 94 -34.56 6.54 3.42
N GLY A 95 -34.21 7.64 2.73
CA GLY A 95 -34.06 8.96 3.36
C GLY A 95 -32.75 9.21 4.11
N SER A 96 -31.87 8.20 4.26
CA SER A 96 -30.54 8.42 4.87
C SER A 96 -29.59 9.20 3.95
N LEU A 97 -28.61 9.91 4.55
CA LEU A 97 -27.60 10.67 3.81
C LEU A 97 -26.77 9.78 2.87
N LEU A 98 -26.38 10.37 1.73
CA LEU A 98 -25.48 9.72 0.77
C LEU A 98 -24.05 9.79 1.27
N VAL A 99 -23.57 8.73 1.93
CA VAL A 99 -22.19 8.59 2.37
C VAL A 99 -21.53 7.48 1.56
N ALA A 100 -20.32 7.73 1.07
CA ALA A 100 -19.54 6.72 0.34
C ALA A 100 -19.24 5.51 1.21
N ARG A 101 -19.30 4.30 0.64
CA ARG A 101 -19.16 3.05 1.40
C ARG A 101 -17.83 2.92 2.14
N TYR A 102 -16.74 3.46 1.59
CA TYR A 102 -15.44 3.44 2.27
C TYR A 102 -15.45 4.18 3.62
N ALA A 103 -16.37 5.14 3.79
CA ALA A 103 -16.53 5.92 5.01
C ALA A 103 -17.50 5.27 6.02
N TRP A 104 -18.04 4.09 5.71
CA TRP A 104 -18.90 3.36 6.63
C TRP A 104 -18.08 2.59 7.66
N GLY A 105 -18.36 2.79 8.93
CA GLY A 105 -17.73 2.05 10.01
C GLY A 105 -16.49 2.73 10.57
N ARG A 106 -15.43 1.94 10.80
CA ARG A 106 -14.19 2.45 11.39
C ARG A 106 -13.37 3.21 10.35
N ASP A 107 -12.61 4.20 10.81
CA ASP A 107 -11.61 4.87 9.99
C ASP A 107 -10.66 3.83 9.36
N TYR A 108 -10.72 3.74 8.03
CA TYR A 108 -9.93 2.75 7.28
C TYR A 108 -8.42 2.98 7.39
N HIS A 109 -7.98 4.23 7.60
CA HIS A 109 -6.55 4.51 7.80
C HIS A 109 -6.01 3.73 9.00
N ARG A 110 -6.72 3.75 10.12
CA ARG A 110 -6.33 2.98 11.32
C ARG A 110 -6.39 1.48 11.09
N VAL A 111 -7.40 1.00 10.35
CA VAL A 111 -7.55 -0.44 10.06
C VAL A 111 -6.39 -0.93 9.19
N VAL A 112 -6.08 -0.21 8.10
CA VAL A 112 -4.98 -0.54 7.19
C VAL A 112 -3.64 -0.48 7.92
N GLU A 113 -3.38 0.61 8.67
CA GLU A 113 -2.14 0.79 9.42
C GLU A 113 -1.91 -0.33 10.44
N GLN A 114 -2.91 -0.68 11.22
CA GLN A 114 -2.79 -1.77 12.21
C GLN A 114 -2.47 -3.12 11.57
N ARG A 115 -3.09 -3.41 10.44
CA ARG A 115 -2.84 -4.64 9.68
C ARG A 115 -1.45 -4.64 9.05
N LEU A 116 -1.02 -3.55 8.44
CA LEU A 116 0.32 -3.39 7.87
C LEU A 116 1.41 -3.51 8.94
N ARG A 117 1.21 -2.94 10.13
CA ARG A 117 2.14 -3.10 11.25
C ARG A 117 2.31 -4.56 11.69
N ARG A 118 1.28 -5.41 11.55
CA ARG A 118 1.40 -6.85 11.82
C ARG A 118 2.23 -7.55 10.75
N VAL A 119 2.01 -7.18 9.48
CA VAL A 119 2.81 -7.69 8.37
C VAL A 119 4.27 -7.25 8.51
N GLY A 120 4.53 -5.99 8.85
CA GLY A 120 5.86 -5.46 9.09
C GLY A 120 6.60 -6.20 10.20
N ARG A 121 5.98 -6.38 11.36
CA ARG A 121 6.56 -7.17 12.47
C ARG A 121 6.90 -8.61 12.08
N TRP A 122 6.06 -9.24 11.26
CA TRP A 122 6.36 -10.56 10.74
C TRP A 122 7.60 -10.52 9.83
N LEU A 123 7.69 -9.53 8.93
CA LEU A 123 8.84 -9.36 8.04
C LEU A 123 10.14 -9.13 8.81
N GLU A 124 10.13 -8.26 9.82
CA GLU A 124 11.27 -8.00 10.71
C GLU A 124 11.77 -9.26 11.41
N GLN A 125 10.88 -10.18 11.77
CA GLN A 125 11.24 -11.47 12.37
C GLN A 125 11.94 -12.40 11.36
N GLN A 126 11.54 -12.33 10.08
CA GLN A 126 12.16 -13.12 9.01
C GLN A 126 13.48 -12.50 8.52
N ARG A 127 13.52 -11.17 8.46
CA ARG A 127 14.63 -10.38 7.94
C ARG A 127 14.90 -9.19 8.86
N PRO A 128 15.69 -9.38 9.93
CA PRO A 128 16.04 -8.31 10.87
C PRO A 128 16.85 -7.16 10.25
N ASP A 129 17.39 -7.37 9.05
CA ASP A 129 18.13 -6.41 8.24
C ASP A 129 17.22 -5.53 7.34
N CYS A 130 15.92 -5.80 7.28
CA CYS A 130 14.94 -4.98 6.59
C CYS A 130 14.33 -3.94 7.56
N HIS A 131 14.34 -2.70 7.14
CA HIS A 131 13.73 -1.56 7.87
C HIS A 131 12.63 -0.92 7.03
#